data_acb3dd23a5a82d59a4a8ef89deec68a7
#
_entry.id   acb3dd23a5a82d59a4a8ef89deec68a7
#
_cell.length_a   1.000
_cell.length_b   1.000
_cell.length_c   1.000
_cell.angle_alpha   90.00
_cell.angle_beta   90.00
_cell.angle_gamma   90.00
#
_symmetry.space_group_name_H-M   'P 1'
#
loop_
_entity.id
_entity.type
_entity.pdbx_description
1 polymer ?
#
loop_
_entity_poly.entity_id
_entity_poly.type
_entity_poly.pdbx_seq_one_letter_code
_entity_poly.pdbx_strand_id
1 'polypeptide(L)'
;AGAQSPIIQAAQFAECLGAKAPECTEANFGPIGTGPFVVTDFRTNDVIQLVANENYRDPAKPAFATVTFKGGGDATAAGRAVMETGEFDYAWNLQLAPDVLKRMEEAGKGTNIVDFGTQVERIHVNLTDVNPDLGDERGTAKHPHPFLTDKAVRQALSMAIDNALLTEIGYGDFGKLTCNVLPAPAIYASTANDGCLVQDIDGANTLLDEAGWAPGADGIRAKDGVRLSVLFQTSVNAVRQDYQALIKDWWSQIGVETELRSIDASVFFGSDPGSPGTFQKFFADIEMFSNNVDGT
;
A
#
# COMPACT_ATOMS: atom_id res chain seq x y z
N ALA A 1 0.24 -17.84 -12.71
CA ALA A 1 -0.18 -17.73 -11.30
C ALA A 1 0.91 -17.01 -10.52
N GLY A 2 0.64 -15.84 -10.02
CA GLY A 2 1.55 -15.06 -9.16
C GLY A 2 1.19 -15.26 -7.68
N ALA A 3 1.85 -14.51 -6.79
CA ALA A 3 1.60 -14.53 -5.35
C ALA A 3 0.12 -14.25 -5.00
N GLN A 4 -0.58 -13.48 -5.84
CA GLN A 4 -2.00 -13.13 -5.68
C GLN A 4 -2.97 -14.21 -6.21
N SER A 5 -2.46 -15.26 -6.84
CA SER A 5 -3.30 -16.31 -7.45
C SER A 5 -2.71 -17.70 -7.18
N PRO A 6 -2.73 -18.17 -5.92
CA PRO A 6 -2.18 -19.46 -5.54
C PRO A 6 -2.97 -20.62 -6.17
N ILE A 7 -2.28 -21.73 -6.42
CA ILE A 7 -2.93 -22.97 -6.87
C ILE A 7 -3.40 -23.73 -5.61
N ILE A 8 -4.70 -23.94 -5.50
CA ILE A 8 -5.36 -24.62 -4.38
C ILE A 8 -6.09 -25.89 -4.85
N GLN A 9 -6.42 -26.78 -3.92
CA GLN A 9 -7.15 -28.01 -4.24
C GLN A 9 -8.63 -27.71 -4.53
N ALA A 10 -9.07 -27.96 -5.76
CA ALA A 10 -10.43 -27.68 -6.19
C ALA A 10 -11.51 -28.40 -5.34
N ALA A 11 -11.25 -29.64 -4.89
CA ALA A 11 -12.21 -30.39 -4.08
C ALA A 11 -12.45 -29.74 -2.71
N GLN A 12 -11.43 -29.14 -2.09
CA GLN A 12 -11.56 -28.45 -0.80
C GLN A 12 -12.42 -27.18 -0.92
N PHE A 13 -12.41 -26.54 -2.10
CA PHE A 13 -13.08 -25.27 -2.35
C PHE A 13 -14.30 -25.40 -3.28
N ALA A 14 -14.82 -26.63 -3.48
CA ALA A 14 -15.94 -26.88 -4.41
C ALA A 14 -17.18 -26.01 -4.13
N GLU A 15 -17.51 -25.81 -2.85
CA GLU A 15 -18.65 -25.00 -2.41
C GLU A 15 -18.27 -23.50 -2.12
N CYS A 16 -17.00 -23.13 -2.34
CA CYS A 16 -16.44 -21.82 -1.98
C CYS A 16 -16.25 -20.91 -3.19
N LEU A 17 -17.13 -21.00 -4.20
CA LEU A 17 -16.96 -20.25 -5.44
C LEU A 17 -17.69 -18.91 -5.42
N GLY A 18 -17.12 -17.91 -6.07
CA GLY A 18 -17.69 -16.58 -6.23
C GLY A 18 -17.96 -15.90 -4.88
N ALA A 19 -19.19 -15.43 -4.66
CA ALA A 19 -19.59 -14.72 -3.46
C ALA A 19 -19.48 -15.53 -2.16
N LYS A 20 -19.41 -16.86 -2.24
CA LYS A 20 -19.25 -17.74 -1.07
C LYS A 20 -17.80 -17.88 -0.59
N ALA A 21 -16.82 -17.48 -1.40
CA ALA A 21 -15.41 -17.66 -1.07
C ALA A 21 -15.00 -17.06 0.30
N PRO A 22 -15.46 -15.87 0.71
CA PRO A 22 -15.16 -15.32 2.03
C PRO A 22 -15.74 -16.10 3.20
N GLU A 23 -16.80 -16.86 3.00
CA GLU A 23 -17.49 -17.63 4.04
C GLU A 23 -16.77 -18.95 4.38
N CYS A 24 -15.85 -19.40 3.53
CA CYS A 24 -15.13 -20.67 3.68
C CYS A 24 -13.89 -20.53 4.60
N THR A 25 -14.09 -20.06 5.82
CA THR A 25 -13.03 -19.70 6.76
C THR A 25 -12.06 -20.87 7.05
N GLU A 26 -12.58 -22.07 7.31
CA GLU A 26 -11.73 -23.25 7.60
C GLU A 26 -10.85 -23.61 6.41
N ALA A 27 -11.41 -23.65 5.20
CA ALA A 27 -10.65 -23.95 3.99
C ALA A 27 -9.61 -22.86 3.69
N ASN A 28 -9.94 -21.60 3.96
CA ASN A 28 -9.02 -20.46 3.77
C ASN A 28 -7.86 -20.47 4.77
N PHE A 29 -8.07 -20.92 6.00
CA PHE A 29 -7.02 -20.97 7.04
C PHE A 29 -6.17 -22.24 6.99
N GLY A 30 -6.67 -23.31 6.41
CA GLY A 30 -5.96 -24.58 6.23
C GLY A 30 -5.94 -25.04 4.76
N PRO A 31 -5.45 -24.21 3.79
CA PRO A 31 -5.53 -24.55 2.38
C PRO A 31 -4.62 -25.72 2.02
N ILE A 32 -5.14 -26.64 1.20
CA ILE A 32 -4.36 -27.71 0.59
C ILE A 32 -3.81 -27.19 -0.74
N GLY A 33 -2.50 -26.97 -0.79
CA GLY A 33 -1.80 -26.48 -1.95
C GLY A 33 -0.69 -27.43 -2.44
N THR A 34 0.01 -27.02 -3.48
CA THR A 34 1.14 -27.75 -4.06
C THR A 34 2.50 -27.20 -3.62
N GLY A 35 2.49 -26.33 -2.62
CA GLY A 35 3.68 -25.64 -2.13
C GLY A 35 4.62 -26.52 -1.28
N PRO A 36 5.82 -26.01 -0.96
CA PRO A 36 6.84 -26.73 -0.19
C PRO A 36 6.49 -26.88 1.30
N PHE A 37 5.48 -26.17 1.79
CA PHE A 37 5.04 -26.22 3.18
C PHE A 37 3.53 -26.48 3.28
N VAL A 38 3.13 -27.06 4.41
CA VAL A 38 1.73 -27.29 4.80
C VAL A 38 1.44 -26.49 6.06
N VAL A 39 0.31 -25.79 6.09
CA VAL A 39 -0.18 -25.08 7.27
C VAL A 39 -0.69 -26.09 8.29
N THR A 40 -0.19 -26.03 9.53
CA THR A 40 -0.61 -26.91 10.63
C THR A 40 -1.38 -26.18 11.72
N ASP A 41 -1.16 -24.86 11.87
CA ASP A 41 -1.90 -24.00 12.79
C ASP A 41 -2.01 -22.61 12.19
N PHE A 42 -3.20 -22.01 12.23
CA PHE A 42 -3.44 -20.63 11.79
C PHE A 42 -4.29 -19.91 12.82
N ARG A 43 -3.68 -18.97 13.51
CA ARG A 43 -4.35 -18.09 14.47
C ARG A 43 -4.24 -16.64 14.00
N THR A 44 -5.38 -16.06 13.64
CA THR A 44 -5.46 -14.68 13.13
C THR A 44 -4.80 -13.71 14.10
N ASN A 45 -3.95 -12.81 13.57
CA ASN A 45 -3.19 -11.80 14.32
C ASN A 45 -2.24 -12.37 15.40
N ASP A 46 -1.92 -13.64 15.38
CA ASP A 46 -1.01 -14.27 16.34
C ASP A 46 0.08 -15.08 15.65
N VAL A 47 -0.23 -16.28 15.15
CA VAL A 47 0.79 -17.17 14.58
C VAL A 47 0.25 -18.00 13.43
N ILE A 48 1.11 -18.28 12.46
CA ILE A 48 0.92 -19.33 11.46
C ILE A 48 2.09 -20.30 11.58
N GLN A 49 1.78 -21.59 11.78
CA GLN A 49 2.79 -22.65 11.81
C GLN A 49 2.70 -23.49 10.56
N LEU A 50 3.85 -23.79 9.99
CA LEU A 50 3.98 -24.63 8.81
C LEU A 50 5.04 -25.69 9.03
N VAL A 51 4.83 -26.84 8.40
CA VAL A 51 5.82 -27.94 8.32
C VAL A 51 6.16 -28.21 6.86
N ALA A 52 7.33 -28.80 6.63
CA ALA A 52 7.74 -29.20 5.30
C ALA A 52 6.72 -30.19 4.70
N ASN A 53 6.39 -29.99 3.43
CA ASN A 53 5.51 -30.87 2.68
C ASN A 53 6.30 -32.08 2.14
N GLU A 54 6.11 -33.26 2.72
CA GLU A 54 6.78 -34.49 2.31
C GLU A 54 6.47 -34.90 0.87
N ASN A 55 5.34 -34.41 0.33
CA ASN A 55 4.91 -34.69 -1.04
C ASN A 55 5.29 -33.55 -2.02
N TYR A 56 6.17 -32.63 -1.60
CA TYR A 56 6.59 -31.56 -2.50
C TYR A 56 7.36 -32.13 -3.69
N ARG A 57 7.09 -31.57 -4.88
CA ARG A 57 7.64 -32.06 -6.17
C ARG A 57 9.17 -32.10 -6.26
N ASP A 58 9.86 -31.30 -5.44
CA ASP A 58 11.33 -31.24 -5.39
C ASP A 58 11.79 -31.80 -4.03
N PRO A 59 12.35 -33.01 -3.98
CA PRO A 59 12.75 -33.64 -2.73
C PRO A 59 13.97 -32.99 -2.07
N ALA A 60 14.69 -32.11 -2.77
CA ALA A 60 15.78 -31.30 -2.21
C ALA A 60 15.30 -30.06 -1.47
N LYS A 61 13.99 -29.79 -1.50
CA LYS A 61 13.34 -28.62 -0.88
C LYS A 61 12.11 -29.06 -0.09
N PRO A 62 11.69 -28.27 0.90
CA PRO A 62 12.35 -27.07 1.42
C PRO A 62 13.56 -27.38 2.30
N ALA A 63 14.43 -26.39 2.51
CA ALA A 63 15.60 -26.53 3.38
C ALA A 63 15.24 -26.51 4.88
N PHE A 64 14.11 -25.88 5.23
CA PHE A 64 13.61 -25.79 6.60
C PHE A 64 12.56 -26.87 6.86
N ALA A 65 12.61 -27.51 8.04
CA ALA A 65 11.60 -28.47 8.46
C ALA A 65 10.30 -27.79 8.89
N THR A 66 10.41 -26.62 9.52
CA THR A 66 9.29 -25.83 10.02
C THR A 66 9.49 -24.34 9.73
N VAL A 67 8.39 -23.62 9.58
CA VAL A 67 8.38 -22.15 9.51
C VAL A 67 7.28 -21.64 10.44
N THR A 68 7.61 -20.63 11.23
CA THR A 68 6.64 -19.94 12.10
C THR A 68 6.57 -18.47 11.70
N PHE A 69 5.39 -18.04 11.29
CA PHE A 69 5.11 -16.61 11.12
C PHE A 69 4.47 -16.09 12.41
N LYS A 70 5.07 -15.07 13.02
CA LYS A 70 4.48 -14.33 14.13
C LYS A 70 3.83 -13.06 13.60
N GLY A 71 2.54 -12.91 13.87
CA GLY A 71 1.75 -11.73 13.53
C GLY A 71 1.37 -10.91 14.77
N GLY A 72 0.54 -9.89 14.58
CA GLY A 72 -0.07 -9.10 15.65
C GLY A 72 0.83 -8.07 16.33
N GLY A 73 2.07 -7.87 15.85
CA GLY A 73 2.99 -6.82 16.31
C GLY A 73 3.05 -5.63 15.36
N ASP A 74 3.80 -4.61 15.76
CA ASP A 74 4.17 -3.49 14.89
C ASP A 74 5.58 -3.69 14.28
N ALA A 75 5.95 -2.83 13.34
CA ALA A 75 7.25 -2.89 12.66
C ALA A 75 8.42 -2.72 13.65
N THR A 76 8.27 -1.91 14.71
CA THR A 76 9.29 -1.70 15.72
C THR A 76 9.54 -2.98 16.52
N ALA A 77 8.47 -3.64 16.97
CA ALA A 77 8.56 -4.90 17.69
C ALA A 77 9.19 -6.00 16.84
N ALA A 78 8.79 -6.11 15.56
CA ALA A 78 9.36 -7.07 14.61
C ALA A 78 10.84 -6.82 14.33
N GLY A 79 11.24 -5.56 14.12
CA GLY A 79 12.64 -5.18 13.92
C GLY A 79 13.52 -5.50 15.14
N ARG A 80 13.04 -5.21 16.34
CA ARG A 80 13.74 -5.52 17.59
C ARG A 80 13.91 -7.02 17.81
N ALA A 81 12.88 -7.80 17.51
CA ALA A 81 12.88 -9.25 17.67
C ALA A 81 13.97 -9.94 16.80
N VAL A 82 14.28 -9.37 15.64
CA VAL A 82 15.37 -9.87 14.78
C VAL A 82 16.70 -9.22 15.12
N MET A 83 16.77 -7.89 15.13
CA MET A 83 18.05 -7.17 15.13
C MET A 83 18.63 -6.92 16.53
N GLU A 84 17.79 -6.83 17.58
CA GLU A 84 18.26 -6.58 18.95
C GLU A 84 18.26 -7.85 19.82
N THR A 85 17.20 -8.67 19.77
CA THR A 85 17.08 -9.85 20.64
C THR A 85 17.51 -11.15 19.97
N GLY A 86 17.36 -11.26 18.65
CA GLY A 86 17.61 -12.49 17.90
C GLY A 86 16.55 -13.58 18.17
N GLU A 87 15.35 -13.19 18.57
CA GLU A 87 14.24 -14.10 18.82
C GLU A 87 13.67 -14.70 17.52
N PHE A 88 13.73 -13.92 16.44
CA PHE A 88 13.30 -14.34 15.10
C PHE A 88 14.43 -14.16 14.07
N ASP A 89 14.35 -14.96 13.01
CA ASP A 89 15.38 -15.00 11.96
C ASP A 89 15.13 -13.95 10.86
N TYR A 90 13.88 -13.49 10.68
CA TYR A 90 13.51 -12.61 9.59
C TYR A 90 12.33 -11.71 9.95
N ALA A 91 12.43 -10.44 9.61
CA ALA A 91 11.32 -9.50 9.66
C ALA A 91 11.07 -8.92 8.26
N TRP A 92 9.83 -9.01 7.79
CA TRP A 92 9.45 -8.54 6.46
C TRP A 92 8.89 -7.13 6.52
N ASN A 93 9.30 -6.29 5.56
CA ASN A 93 8.70 -4.98 5.30
C ASN A 93 8.73 -4.04 6.53
N LEU A 94 9.92 -3.81 7.07
CA LEU A 94 10.11 -2.90 8.19
C LEU A 94 10.02 -1.43 7.72
N GLN A 95 8.82 -0.87 7.71
CA GLN A 95 8.61 0.55 7.41
C GLN A 95 8.81 1.39 8.68
N LEU A 96 10.05 1.69 8.97
CA LEU A 96 10.53 2.52 10.09
C LEU A 96 11.47 3.59 9.55
N ALA A 97 11.57 4.69 10.30
CA ALA A 97 12.55 5.74 9.97
C ALA A 97 13.96 5.14 9.84
N PRO A 98 14.75 5.58 8.85
CA PRO A 98 16.09 5.01 8.55
C PRO A 98 17.02 4.97 9.75
N ASP A 99 17.02 6.01 10.59
CA ASP A 99 17.84 6.09 11.79
C ASP A 99 17.43 5.08 12.86
N VAL A 100 16.17 4.68 12.91
CA VAL A 100 15.68 3.62 13.81
C VAL A 100 16.23 2.28 13.35
N LEU A 101 16.14 1.97 12.06
CA LEU A 101 16.68 0.73 11.48
C LEU A 101 18.20 0.63 11.66
N LYS A 102 18.95 1.71 11.41
CA LYS A 102 20.41 1.76 11.61
C LYS A 102 20.78 1.49 13.07
N ARG A 103 20.10 2.10 14.02
CA ARG A 103 20.34 1.85 15.47
C ARG A 103 20.01 0.42 15.89
N MET A 104 18.95 -0.18 15.37
CA MET A 104 18.65 -1.59 15.65
C MET A 104 19.74 -2.53 15.12
N GLU A 105 20.31 -2.23 13.96
CA GLU A 105 21.42 -2.99 13.36
C GLU A 105 22.69 -2.93 14.20
N GLU A 106 22.97 -1.82 14.89
CA GLU A 106 24.12 -1.66 15.79
C GLU A 106 24.12 -2.67 16.95
N ALA A 107 22.98 -3.25 17.32
CA ALA A 107 22.90 -4.33 18.30
C ALA A 107 23.54 -5.64 17.83
N GLY A 108 23.77 -5.80 16.51
CA GLY A 108 24.59 -6.85 15.93
C GLY A 108 23.99 -8.25 15.87
N LYS A 109 22.67 -8.38 16.05
CA LYS A 109 21.97 -9.68 15.92
C LYS A 109 21.43 -9.94 14.51
N GLY A 110 21.19 -8.89 13.75
CA GLY A 110 20.69 -8.94 12.38
C GLY A 110 21.23 -7.81 11.54
N THR A 111 20.91 -7.80 10.26
CA THR A 111 21.28 -6.75 9.31
C THR A 111 20.12 -6.38 8.42
N ASN A 112 20.08 -5.12 7.98
CA ASN A 112 19.10 -4.64 7.03
C ASN A 112 19.44 -5.14 5.62
N ILE A 113 18.50 -5.85 4.99
CA ILE A 113 18.63 -6.26 3.59
C ILE A 113 17.82 -5.29 2.74
N VAL A 114 18.48 -4.61 1.81
CA VAL A 114 17.89 -3.62 0.92
C VAL A 114 17.97 -4.12 -0.51
N ASP A 115 16.82 -4.17 -1.18
CA ASP A 115 16.75 -4.47 -2.62
C ASP A 115 15.71 -3.55 -3.29
N PHE A 116 16.13 -2.88 -4.37
CA PHE A 116 15.27 -1.99 -5.15
C PHE A 116 14.52 -2.78 -6.22
N GLY A 117 13.46 -3.42 -5.78
CA GLY A 117 12.62 -4.28 -6.61
C GLY A 117 11.42 -3.59 -7.24
N THR A 118 10.33 -4.34 -7.34
CA THR A 118 9.07 -3.90 -7.98
C THR A 118 8.07 -3.33 -6.98
N GLN A 119 8.39 -3.33 -5.68
CA GLN A 119 7.51 -2.76 -4.65
C GLN A 119 7.67 -1.25 -4.60
N VAL A 120 6.59 -0.53 -4.91
CA VAL A 120 6.58 0.94 -4.96
C VAL A 120 5.49 1.48 -4.05
N GLU A 121 5.85 2.43 -3.18
CA GLU A 121 4.88 3.24 -2.43
C GLU A 121 4.20 4.21 -3.39
N ARG A 122 2.87 4.25 -3.40
CA ARG A 122 2.08 4.97 -4.38
C ARG A 122 0.91 5.70 -3.76
N ILE A 123 0.54 6.79 -4.40
CA ILE A 123 -0.73 7.48 -4.18
C ILE A 123 -1.69 7.03 -5.28
N HIS A 124 -2.77 6.38 -4.90
CA HIS A 124 -3.83 5.93 -5.78
C HIS A 124 -4.97 6.94 -5.76
N VAL A 125 -5.42 7.35 -6.93
CA VAL A 125 -6.50 8.32 -7.11
C VAL A 125 -7.75 7.61 -7.57
N ASN A 126 -8.86 7.77 -6.85
CA ASN A 126 -10.14 7.21 -7.22
C ASN A 126 -10.82 8.06 -8.30
N LEU A 127 -11.16 7.44 -9.42
CA LEU A 127 -11.86 8.11 -10.52
C LEU A 127 -13.39 7.96 -10.45
N THR A 128 -13.90 7.33 -9.39
CA THR A 128 -15.32 7.13 -9.13
C THR A 128 -15.77 7.92 -7.91
N ASP A 129 -17.02 8.35 -7.91
CA ASP A 129 -17.61 9.08 -6.78
C ASP A 129 -17.81 8.14 -5.59
N VAL A 130 -17.27 8.54 -4.44
CA VAL A 130 -17.34 7.78 -3.18
C VAL A 130 -18.35 8.36 -2.19
N ASN A 131 -19.24 9.24 -2.64
CA ASN A 131 -20.27 9.80 -1.79
C ASN A 131 -21.16 8.70 -1.20
N PRO A 132 -21.32 8.62 0.15
CA PRO A 132 -22.16 7.62 0.80
C PRO A 132 -23.64 7.65 0.36
N ASP A 133 -24.14 8.80 -0.09
CA ASP A 133 -25.52 8.97 -0.55
C ASP A 133 -25.85 8.15 -1.81
N LEU A 134 -24.82 7.67 -2.53
CA LEU A 134 -24.98 6.80 -3.70
C LEU A 134 -25.33 5.36 -3.35
N GLY A 135 -25.29 4.97 -2.05
CA GLY A 135 -25.61 3.63 -1.61
C GLY A 135 -24.80 2.55 -2.31
N ASP A 136 -25.47 1.58 -2.94
CA ASP A 136 -24.82 0.45 -3.64
C ASP A 136 -24.11 0.88 -4.95
N GLU A 137 -24.35 2.08 -5.44
CA GLU A 137 -23.66 2.61 -6.62
C GLU A 137 -22.39 3.39 -6.29
N ARG A 138 -22.09 3.58 -4.99
CA ARG A 138 -20.89 4.21 -4.49
C ARG A 138 -19.63 3.51 -5.02
N GLY A 139 -18.66 4.28 -5.53
CA GLY A 139 -17.41 3.74 -6.05
C GLY A 139 -17.54 2.92 -7.32
N THR A 140 -18.64 3.09 -8.08
CA THR A 140 -18.84 2.40 -9.36
C THR A 140 -18.57 3.32 -10.53
N ALA A 141 -18.24 2.76 -11.69
CA ALA A 141 -18.01 3.51 -12.93
C ALA A 141 -19.24 4.28 -13.45
N LYS A 142 -20.42 4.07 -12.87
CA LYS A 142 -21.65 4.83 -13.20
C LYS A 142 -21.55 6.29 -12.73
N HIS A 143 -20.83 6.52 -11.65
CA HIS A 143 -20.66 7.82 -11.03
C HIS A 143 -19.18 8.22 -11.07
N PRO A 144 -18.74 8.97 -12.11
CA PRO A 144 -17.40 9.50 -12.18
C PRO A 144 -17.13 10.47 -11.02
N HIS A 145 -15.91 10.46 -10.49
CA HIS A 145 -15.50 11.38 -9.43
C HIS A 145 -15.71 12.84 -9.86
N PRO A 146 -16.26 13.72 -9.02
CA PRO A 146 -16.64 15.08 -9.39
C PRO A 146 -15.49 15.93 -9.96
N PHE A 147 -14.24 15.71 -9.52
CA PHE A 147 -13.08 16.46 -9.97
C PHE A 147 -11.81 15.62 -10.20
N LEU A 148 -11.65 14.45 -9.61
CA LEU A 148 -10.45 13.63 -9.85
C LEU A 148 -10.43 12.98 -11.25
N THR A 149 -11.51 13.05 -12.01
CA THR A 149 -11.53 12.76 -13.44
C THR A 149 -10.91 13.86 -14.30
N ASP A 150 -10.77 15.08 -13.77
CA ASP A 150 -10.04 16.16 -14.43
C ASP A 150 -8.53 15.87 -14.38
N LYS A 151 -7.90 15.77 -15.56
CA LYS A 151 -6.47 15.50 -15.68
C LYS A 151 -5.61 16.59 -15.04
N ALA A 152 -6.03 17.87 -15.16
CA ALA A 152 -5.30 19.00 -14.60
C ALA A 152 -5.20 18.90 -13.07
N VAL A 153 -6.29 18.51 -12.40
CA VAL A 153 -6.30 18.28 -10.95
C VAL A 153 -5.32 17.20 -10.56
N ARG A 154 -5.34 16.05 -11.22
CA ARG A 154 -4.42 14.94 -10.89
C ARG A 154 -2.96 15.31 -11.13
N GLN A 155 -2.68 16.05 -12.21
CA GLN A 155 -1.32 16.54 -12.49
C GLN A 155 -0.86 17.57 -11.45
N ALA A 156 -1.71 18.50 -11.06
CA ALA A 156 -1.39 19.48 -10.02
C ALA A 156 -1.13 18.84 -8.67
N LEU A 157 -1.93 17.85 -8.27
CA LEU A 157 -1.70 17.06 -7.05
C LEU A 157 -0.33 16.36 -7.08
N SER A 158 0.07 15.81 -8.23
CA SER A 158 1.38 15.19 -8.39
C SER A 158 2.54 16.19 -8.38
N MET A 159 2.39 17.33 -9.07
CA MET A 159 3.42 18.38 -9.15
C MET A 159 3.70 19.03 -7.79
N ALA A 160 2.70 19.08 -6.92
CA ALA A 160 2.82 19.69 -5.59
C ALA A 160 3.62 18.83 -4.59
N ILE A 161 3.92 17.56 -4.89
CA ILE A 161 4.60 16.63 -3.97
C ILE A 161 6.12 16.70 -4.16
N ASP A 162 6.87 16.88 -3.04
CA ASP A 162 8.32 16.68 -3.00
C ASP A 162 8.65 15.20 -2.76
N ASN A 163 8.73 14.44 -3.85
CA ASN A 163 9.03 13.01 -3.79
C ASN A 163 10.46 12.73 -3.29
N ALA A 164 11.40 13.66 -3.47
CA ALA A 164 12.78 13.50 -2.98
C ALA A 164 12.81 13.60 -1.46
N LEU A 165 12.13 14.61 -0.88
CA LEU A 165 12.00 14.74 0.57
C LEU A 165 11.26 13.56 1.20
N LEU A 166 10.16 13.09 0.59
CA LEU A 166 9.47 11.88 1.08
C LEU A 166 10.39 10.66 1.10
N THR A 167 11.18 10.45 0.03
CA THR A 167 12.12 9.34 -0.02
C THR A 167 13.18 9.46 1.08
N GLU A 168 13.72 10.65 1.29
CA GLU A 168 14.74 10.91 2.31
C GLU A 168 14.24 10.62 3.72
N ILE A 169 13.10 11.18 4.11
CA ILE A 169 12.59 11.05 5.48
C ILE A 169 12.02 9.67 5.79
N GLY A 170 11.38 9.02 4.81
CA GLY A 170 10.71 7.74 5.03
C GLY A 170 11.61 6.54 4.86
N TYR A 171 12.57 6.60 3.96
CA TYR A 171 13.41 5.45 3.61
C TYR A 171 14.91 5.76 3.59
N GLY A 172 15.35 7.02 3.37
CA GLY A 172 16.76 7.37 3.26
C GLY A 172 17.50 6.48 2.27
N ASP A 173 18.62 5.88 2.71
CA ASP A 173 19.42 4.96 1.90
C ASP A 173 18.70 3.64 1.58
N PHE A 174 17.60 3.32 2.26
CA PHE A 174 16.79 2.12 2.05
C PHE A 174 15.69 2.33 0.99
N GLY A 175 15.55 3.55 0.45
CA GLY A 175 14.61 3.90 -0.60
C GLY A 175 15.28 4.37 -1.88
N LYS A 176 14.56 4.28 -2.99
CA LYS A 176 14.98 4.83 -4.27
C LYS A 176 13.83 5.56 -4.93
N LEU A 177 14.05 6.83 -5.22
CA LEU A 177 13.08 7.67 -5.93
C LEU A 177 12.80 7.14 -7.35
N THR A 178 11.51 7.05 -7.71
CA THR A 178 11.09 6.66 -9.06
C THR A 178 9.77 7.31 -9.44
N CYS A 179 9.62 7.65 -10.73
CA CYS A 179 8.34 8.02 -11.33
C CYS A 179 7.71 6.88 -12.16
N ASN A 180 8.29 5.69 -12.07
CA ASN A 180 7.82 4.55 -12.85
C ASN A 180 6.85 3.70 -12.03
N VAL A 181 5.77 3.26 -12.68
CA VAL A 181 4.86 2.25 -12.12
C VAL A 181 5.59 0.92 -11.96
N LEU A 182 6.49 0.60 -12.90
CA LEU A 182 7.33 -0.59 -12.91
C LEU A 182 8.81 -0.18 -13.00
N PRO A 183 9.48 0.06 -11.87
CA PRO A 183 10.85 0.57 -11.87
C PRO A 183 11.92 -0.52 -12.09
N ALA A 184 11.58 -1.78 -11.89
CA ALA A 184 12.48 -2.93 -12.01
C ALA A 184 11.83 -4.10 -12.77
N PRO A 185 12.60 -4.94 -13.50
CA PRO A 185 13.99 -4.67 -13.87
C PRO A 185 14.13 -3.42 -14.76
N ALA A 186 15.32 -2.84 -14.82
CA ALA A 186 15.59 -1.55 -15.50
C ALA A 186 15.12 -1.46 -16.96
N ILE A 187 14.92 -2.60 -17.63
CA ILE A 187 14.41 -2.66 -19.00
C ILE A 187 12.99 -2.08 -19.13
N TYR A 188 12.22 -2.03 -18.06
CA TYR A 188 10.86 -1.47 -18.02
C TYR A 188 10.82 -0.02 -17.53
N ALA A 189 11.92 0.48 -16.97
CA ALA A 189 11.99 1.86 -16.51
C ALA A 189 12.08 2.84 -17.69
N SER A 190 11.46 4.01 -17.53
CA SER A 190 11.43 5.07 -18.53
C SER A 190 11.66 6.43 -17.88
N THR A 191 12.37 7.32 -18.56
CA THR A 191 12.53 8.73 -18.14
C THR A 191 11.38 9.63 -18.59
N ALA A 192 10.37 9.09 -19.28
CA ALA A 192 9.26 9.87 -19.83
C ALA A 192 8.43 10.61 -18.77
N ASN A 193 8.44 10.12 -17.53
CA ASN A 193 7.68 10.69 -16.41
C ASN A 193 8.57 11.38 -15.37
N ASP A 194 9.85 11.61 -15.63
CA ASP A 194 10.81 12.16 -14.65
C ASP A 194 10.46 13.57 -14.17
N GLY A 195 9.47 14.24 -14.77
CA GLY A 195 8.88 15.47 -14.26
C GLY A 195 8.33 15.34 -12.82
N CYS A 196 7.97 14.14 -12.37
CA CYS A 196 7.55 13.92 -10.97
C CYS A 196 8.72 13.95 -9.96
N LEU A 197 9.97 14.03 -10.41
CA LEU A 197 11.14 14.09 -9.55
C LEU A 197 11.35 15.47 -8.91
N VAL A 198 10.68 16.50 -9.43
CA VAL A 198 10.83 17.90 -8.98
C VAL A 198 9.48 18.44 -8.55
N GLN A 199 9.42 18.97 -7.33
CA GLN A 199 8.25 19.68 -6.84
C GLN A 199 8.07 20.99 -7.61
N ASP A 200 6.84 21.31 -8.02
CA ASP A 200 6.49 22.55 -8.71
C ASP A 200 5.12 23.09 -8.26
N ILE A 201 5.11 23.76 -7.11
CA ILE A 201 3.91 24.36 -6.52
C ILE A 201 3.35 25.47 -7.42
N ASP A 202 4.22 26.32 -8.00
CA ASP A 202 3.81 27.42 -8.86
C ASP A 202 3.21 26.93 -10.17
N GLY A 203 3.83 25.92 -10.78
CA GLY A 203 3.29 25.24 -11.96
C GLY A 203 1.95 24.56 -11.68
N ALA A 204 1.80 23.90 -10.53
CA ALA A 204 0.54 23.27 -10.11
C ALA A 204 -0.58 24.33 -9.96
N ASN A 205 -0.30 25.48 -9.32
CA ASN A 205 -1.24 26.58 -9.21
C ASN A 205 -1.64 27.12 -10.59
N THR A 206 -0.66 27.38 -11.47
CA THR A 206 -0.91 27.86 -12.83
C THR A 206 -1.80 26.89 -13.61
N LEU A 207 -1.51 25.59 -13.53
CA LEU A 207 -2.29 24.56 -14.21
C LEU A 207 -3.76 24.51 -13.73
N LEU A 208 -3.98 24.69 -12.42
CA LEU A 208 -5.34 24.73 -11.86
C LEU A 208 -6.07 26.02 -12.29
N ASP A 209 -5.39 27.17 -12.32
CA ASP A 209 -5.96 28.43 -12.81
C ASP A 209 -6.39 28.31 -14.29
N GLU A 210 -5.54 27.78 -15.15
CA GLU A 210 -5.83 27.55 -16.56
C GLU A 210 -6.98 26.56 -16.78
N ALA A 211 -7.13 25.57 -15.89
CA ALA A 211 -8.23 24.62 -15.91
C ALA A 211 -9.55 25.17 -15.32
N GLY A 212 -9.54 26.42 -14.82
CA GLY A 212 -10.71 27.11 -14.28
C GLY A 212 -11.05 26.78 -12.83
N TRP A 213 -10.11 26.18 -12.09
CA TRP A 213 -10.23 25.94 -10.65
C TRP A 213 -9.79 27.19 -9.88
N ALA A 214 -10.74 28.09 -9.58
CA ALA A 214 -10.44 29.37 -8.93
C ALA A 214 -10.40 29.23 -7.40
N PRO A 215 -9.48 29.93 -6.70
CA PRO A 215 -9.45 29.94 -5.24
C PRO A 215 -10.69 30.65 -4.68
N GLY A 216 -11.33 30.04 -3.68
CA GLY A 216 -12.40 30.61 -2.90
C GLY A 216 -11.90 31.64 -1.87
N ALA A 217 -12.82 32.24 -1.13
CA ALA A 217 -12.49 33.21 -0.07
C ALA A 217 -11.70 32.59 1.10
N ASP A 218 -11.81 31.29 1.27
CA ASP A 218 -11.08 30.49 2.26
C ASP A 218 -9.78 29.86 1.71
N GLY A 219 -9.41 30.20 0.48
CA GLY A 219 -8.24 29.67 -0.21
C GLY A 219 -8.44 28.33 -0.89
N ILE A 220 -9.53 27.63 -0.65
CA ILE A 220 -9.81 26.34 -1.30
C ILE A 220 -10.38 26.58 -2.69
N ARG A 221 -9.84 25.86 -3.67
CA ARG A 221 -10.25 25.99 -5.08
C ARG A 221 -11.59 25.33 -5.35
N ALA A 222 -12.36 25.95 -6.23
CA ALA A 222 -13.64 25.43 -6.68
C ALA A 222 -13.87 25.73 -8.17
N LYS A 223 -14.68 24.89 -8.82
CA LYS A 223 -15.15 25.05 -10.19
C LYS A 223 -16.58 24.54 -10.29
N ASP A 224 -17.48 25.34 -10.89
CA ASP A 224 -18.90 24.99 -11.07
C ASP A 224 -19.61 24.55 -9.77
N GLY A 225 -19.22 25.12 -8.62
CA GLY A 225 -19.75 24.79 -7.31
C GLY A 225 -19.13 23.56 -6.64
N VAL A 226 -18.23 22.86 -7.31
CA VAL A 226 -17.48 21.72 -6.77
C VAL A 226 -16.18 22.21 -6.15
N ARG A 227 -15.94 21.88 -4.87
CA ARG A 227 -14.69 22.24 -4.15
C ARG A 227 -13.65 21.14 -4.30
N LEU A 228 -12.37 21.50 -4.30
CA LEU A 228 -11.28 20.55 -4.19
C LEU A 228 -11.08 20.14 -2.73
N SER A 229 -11.85 19.16 -2.29
CA SER A 229 -11.76 18.59 -0.94
C SER A 229 -11.66 17.07 -1.06
N VAL A 230 -10.61 16.48 -0.50
CA VAL A 230 -10.30 15.05 -0.61
C VAL A 230 -10.17 14.38 0.75
N LEU A 231 -10.68 13.15 0.84
CA LEU A 231 -10.36 12.20 1.88
C LEU A 231 -9.15 11.37 1.45
N PHE A 232 -8.03 11.53 2.14
CA PHE A 232 -6.79 10.81 1.89
C PHE A 232 -6.55 9.76 2.98
N GLN A 233 -6.69 8.48 2.65
CA GLN A 233 -6.52 7.40 3.61
C GLN A 233 -5.31 6.51 3.35
N THR A 234 -4.83 5.87 4.41
CA THR A 234 -3.77 4.86 4.38
C THR A 234 -3.89 3.93 5.59
N SER A 235 -3.03 2.91 5.69
CA SER A 235 -2.91 2.10 6.91
C SER A 235 -2.16 2.86 8.01
N VAL A 236 -2.42 2.52 9.27
CA VAL A 236 -1.61 2.98 10.41
C VAL A 236 -0.17 2.50 10.21
N ASN A 237 0.72 3.45 9.95
CA ASN A 237 2.13 3.25 9.65
C ASN A 237 2.83 4.60 9.83
N ALA A 238 3.91 4.66 10.61
CA ALA A 238 4.57 5.91 10.97
C ALA A 238 5.06 6.69 9.72
N VAL A 239 5.72 6.01 8.78
CA VAL A 239 6.21 6.63 7.54
C VAL A 239 5.06 7.22 6.72
N ARG A 240 3.96 6.48 6.58
CA ARG A 240 2.80 6.95 5.80
C ARG A 240 2.05 8.09 6.46
N GLN A 241 2.00 8.11 7.80
CA GLN A 241 1.37 9.21 8.53
C GLN A 241 2.18 10.51 8.40
N ASP A 242 3.51 10.42 8.43
CA ASP A 242 4.39 11.55 8.14
C ASP A 242 4.23 12.04 6.70
N TYR A 243 4.13 11.13 5.74
CA TYR A 243 3.85 11.46 4.34
C TYR A 243 2.51 12.17 4.16
N GLN A 244 1.45 11.65 4.79
CA GLN A 244 0.13 12.28 4.73
C GLN A 244 0.17 13.72 5.26
N ALA A 245 0.89 13.97 6.36
CA ALA A 245 0.99 15.29 6.95
C ALA A 245 1.70 16.28 6.02
N LEU A 246 2.82 15.89 5.40
CA LEU A 246 3.55 16.71 4.45
C LEU A 246 2.75 16.96 3.16
N ILE A 247 2.15 15.91 2.61
CA ILE A 247 1.36 16.01 1.38
C ILE A 247 0.14 16.92 1.60
N LYS A 248 -0.52 16.81 2.75
CA LYS A 248 -1.61 17.72 3.12
C LYS A 248 -1.15 19.18 3.14
N ASP A 249 0.04 19.47 3.70
CA ASP A 249 0.59 20.82 3.72
C ASP A 249 0.85 21.32 2.29
N TRP A 250 1.48 20.53 1.45
CA TRP A 250 1.73 20.92 0.05
C TRP A 250 0.44 21.08 -0.75
N TRP A 251 -0.54 20.22 -0.59
CA TRP A 251 -1.83 20.36 -1.28
C TRP A 251 -2.61 21.57 -0.79
N SER A 252 -2.44 21.99 0.47
CA SER A 252 -3.02 23.24 0.94
C SER A 252 -2.49 24.47 0.21
N GLN A 253 -1.21 24.43 -0.23
CA GLN A 253 -0.57 25.52 -0.98
C GLN A 253 -1.09 25.65 -2.41
N ILE A 254 -1.75 24.62 -2.92
CA ILE A 254 -2.44 24.63 -4.22
C ILE A 254 -3.97 24.69 -4.09
N GLY A 255 -4.48 25.03 -2.89
CA GLY A 255 -5.91 25.23 -2.64
C GLY A 255 -6.73 23.95 -2.58
N VAL A 256 -6.15 22.84 -2.14
CA VAL A 256 -6.85 21.56 -1.92
C VAL A 256 -7.01 21.30 -0.42
N GLU A 257 -8.26 21.18 0.01
CA GLU A 257 -8.59 20.74 1.37
C GLU A 257 -8.38 19.22 1.50
N THR A 258 -7.72 18.79 2.57
CA THR A 258 -7.38 17.38 2.74
C THR A 258 -7.76 16.89 4.13
N GLU A 259 -8.68 15.94 4.20
CA GLU A 259 -8.97 15.15 5.40
C GLU A 259 -8.05 13.90 5.41
N LEU A 260 -7.40 13.63 6.55
CA LEU A 260 -6.53 12.46 6.71
C LEU A 260 -7.24 11.36 7.48
N ARG A 261 -7.11 10.12 6.99
CA ARG A 261 -7.61 8.93 7.68
C ARG A 261 -6.52 7.86 7.71
N SER A 262 -6.25 7.32 8.91
CA SER A 262 -5.40 6.15 9.08
C SER A 262 -6.24 5.00 9.64
N ILE A 263 -6.16 3.83 8.99
CA ILE A 263 -6.94 2.63 9.29
C ILE A 263 -5.99 1.56 9.79
N ASP A 264 -6.38 0.78 10.80
CA ASP A 264 -5.59 -0.36 11.25
C ASP A 264 -5.19 -1.25 10.08
N ALA A 265 -3.92 -1.68 10.02
CA ALA A 265 -3.39 -2.42 8.88
C ALA A 265 -4.12 -3.75 8.63
N SER A 266 -4.60 -4.42 9.70
CA SER A 266 -5.37 -5.66 9.59
C SER A 266 -6.75 -5.45 8.97
N VAL A 267 -7.31 -4.25 9.08
CA VAL A 267 -8.55 -3.85 8.43
C VAL A 267 -8.27 -3.33 7.02
N PHE A 268 -7.31 -2.41 6.88
CA PHE A 268 -6.99 -1.80 5.59
C PHE A 268 -6.58 -2.82 4.52
N PHE A 269 -5.71 -3.77 4.88
CA PHE A 269 -5.27 -4.88 4.03
C PHE A 269 -6.08 -6.15 4.21
N GLY A 270 -7.14 -6.10 5.02
CA GLY A 270 -8.04 -7.23 5.25
C GLY A 270 -8.81 -7.64 4.00
N SER A 271 -9.24 -8.89 3.97
CA SER A 271 -10.01 -9.47 2.86
C SER A 271 -11.52 -9.50 3.12
N ASP A 272 -12.00 -8.85 4.18
CA ASP A 272 -13.44 -8.79 4.47
C ASP A 272 -14.16 -7.88 3.46
N PRO A 273 -14.99 -8.44 2.55
CA PRO A 273 -15.69 -7.65 1.54
C PRO A 273 -16.80 -6.77 2.14
N GLY A 274 -17.21 -7.03 3.38
CA GLY A 274 -18.18 -6.21 4.12
C GLY A 274 -17.55 -4.97 4.77
N SER A 275 -16.25 -4.94 4.97
CA SER A 275 -15.56 -3.83 5.62
C SER A 275 -15.40 -2.63 4.68
N PRO A 276 -15.94 -1.45 5.02
CA PRO A 276 -15.77 -0.24 4.21
C PRO A 276 -14.34 0.35 4.30
N GLY A 277 -13.52 -0.13 5.25
CA GLY A 277 -12.18 0.37 5.51
C GLY A 277 -11.08 -0.36 4.73
N THR A 278 -11.40 -1.37 3.92
CA THR A 278 -10.38 -2.08 3.11
C THR A 278 -9.97 -1.25 1.90
N PHE A 279 -8.69 -1.32 1.54
CA PHE A 279 -8.17 -0.64 0.33
C PHE A 279 -8.89 -1.10 -0.95
N GLN A 280 -9.37 -2.35 -0.99
CA GLN A 280 -10.09 -2.89 -2.15
C GLN A 280 -11.46 -2.25 -2.35
N LYS A 281 -12.12 -1.77 -1.28
CA LYS A 281 -13.36 -0.98 -1.39
C LYS A 281 -13.09 0.39 -1.95
N PHE A 282 -11.96 0.96 -1.62
CA PHE A 282 -11.52 2.29 -2.04
C PHE A 282 -12.60 3.35 -1.80
N PHE A 283 -13.17 3.37 -0.59
CA PHE A 283 -14.17 4.36 -0.19
C PHE A 283 -13.53 5.65 0.37
N ALA A 284 -12.48 6.08 -0.33
CA ALA A 284 -11.82 7.37 -0.17
C ALA A 284 -11.52 7.95 -1.55
N ASP A 285 -11.24 9.26 -1.61
CA ASP A 285 -10.84 9.90 -2.85
C ASP A 285 -9.41 9.51 -3.24
N ILE A 286 -8.55 9.35 -2.25
CA ILE A 286 -7.13 9.03 -2.43
C ILE A 286 -6.69 8.01 -1.38
N GLU A 287 -5.88 7.04 -1.82
CA GLU A 287 -5.23 6.06 -0.95
C GLU A 287 -3.73 6.00 -1.18
N MET A 288 -2.98 5.68 -0.12
CA MET A 288 -1.54 5.48 -0.21
C MET A 288 -1.15 4.13 0.41
N PHE A 289 -0.47 3.31 -0.38
CA PHE A 289 0.12 2.05 0.05
C PHE A 289 1.15 1.55 -0.97
N SER A 290 2.03 0.65 -0.54
CA SER A 290 2.96 0.00 -1.45
C SER A 290 2.32 -1.22 -2.12
N ASN A 291 2.62 -1.42 -3.39
CA ASN A 291 2.17 -2.58 -4.14
C ASN A 291 3.33 -3.14 -4.97
N ASN A 292 3.39 -4.48 -5.06
CA ASN A 292 4.26 -5.15 -6.01
C ASN A 292 3.65 -5.07 -7.39
N VAL A 293 4.47 -4.70 -8.36
CA VAL A 293 4.11 -4.80 -9.77
C VAL A 293 5.02 -5.83 -10.42
N ASP A 294 4.46 -6.99 -10.66
CA ASP A 294 5.17 -8.04 -11.39
C ASP A 294 5.12 -7.75 -12.87
N GLY A 295 6.28 -7.64 -13.49
CA GLY A 295 6.43 -7.42 -14.94
C GLY A 295 6.30 -8.70 -15.76
N THR A 296 5.71 -9.76 -15.18
CA THR A 296 5.59 -11.07 -15.83
C THR A 296 4.14 -11.43 -16.12
#